data_7e6a4e93f60a9b098e56b3e6733d3247
#
_entry.id   7e6a4e93f60a9b098e56b3e6733d3247
#
_cell.length_a   1.000
_cell.length_b   1.000
_cell.length_c   1.000
_cell.angle_alpha   90.00
_cell.angle_beta   90.00
_cell.angle_gamma   90.00
#
_symmetry.space_group_name_H-M   'P 1'
#
loop_
_entity.id
_entity.type
_entity.pdbx_description
1 polymer ?
#
loop_
_entity_poly.entity_id
_entity_poly.type
_entity_poly.pdbx_seq_one_letter_code
_entity_poly.pdbx_strand_id
1 'polypeptide(L)'
;MSKTKGIVMLRKLLGLKPKASIYSQAMPQTEGALELTYLGTAGFILKNKQRTVVLDPYLSRVGVTELFRPLHTNTALLKKYIPHADDVLIGHAHYDHILDAPDLCKQTGARLIGSKATCMAAGLPESQLKETEDILRFL
;
A
#
# COMPACT_ATOMS: atom_id res chain seq x y z
N MET A 1 -12.32 -19.90 -24.22
CA MET A 1 -12.06 -18.76 -23.29
C MET A 1 -13.03 -18.85 -22.13
N SER A 2 -12.56 -18.97 -20.91
CA SER A 2 -13.41 -19.18 -19.73
C SER A 2 -14.26 -17.95 -19.45
N LYS A 3 -15.57 -18.14 -19.16
CA LYS A 3 -16.54 -17.10 -18.78
C LYS A 3 -16.02 -16.20 -17.62
N THR A 4 -15.18 -16.75 -16.76
CA THR A 4 -14.58 -16.07 -15.62
C THR A 4 -13.62 -14.94 -16.03
N LYS A 5 -12.82 -15.11 -17.10
CA LYS A 5 -11.89 -14.09 -17.59
C LYS A 5 -12.62 -12.87 -18.15
N GLY A 6 -13.74 -13.07 -18.85
CA GLY A 6 -14.55 -11.98 -19.40
C GLY A 6 -15.21 -11.12 -18.32
N ILE A 7 -15.73 -11.76 -17.26
CA ILE A 7 -16.36 -11.05 -16.14
C ILE A 7 -15.35 -10.20 -15.36
N VAL A 8 -14.12 -10.71 -15.14
CA VAL A 8 -13.05 -9.97 -14.46
C VAL A 8 -12.62 -8.76 -15.28
N MET A 9 -12.50 -8.92 -16.60
CA MET A 9 -12.12 -7.84 -17.51
C MET A 9 -13.21 -6.75 -17.59
N LEU A 10 -14.47 -7.13 -17.67
CA LEU A 10 -15.62 -6.21 -17.70
C LEU A 10 -15.74 -5.43 -16.38
N ARG A 11 -15.54 -6.07 -15.23
CA ARG A 11 -15.53 -5.41 -13.91
C ARG A 11 -14.40 -4.39 -13.79
N LYS A 12 -13.22 -4.70 -14.35
CA LYS A 12 -12.05 -3.79 -14.38
C LYS A 12 -12.34 -2.56 -15.25
N LEU A 13 -13.03 -2.76 -16.40
CA LEU A 13 -13.38 -1.69 -17.34
C LEU A 13 -14.46 -0.75 -16.77
N LEU A 14 -15.37 -1.29 -15.95
CA LEU A 14 -16.47 -0.55 -15.32
C LEU A 14 -16.09 0.06 -13.97
N GLY A 15 -14.82 -0.02 -13.55
CA GLY A 15 -14.37 0.48 -12.24
C GLY A 15 -14.99 -0.26 -11.04
N LEU A 16 -15.60 -1.43 -11.27
CA LEU A 16 -16.18 -2.23 -10.21
C LEU A 16 -15.05 -2.88 -9.40
N LYS A 17 -14.95 -2.52 -8.13
CA LYS A 17 -13.96 -3.07 -7.21
C LYS A 17 -14.03 -4.60 -7.23
N PRO A 18 -12.91 -5.31 -7.38
CA PRO A 18 -12.90 -6.75 -7.25
C PRO A 18 -13.46 -7.12 -5.88
N LYS A 19 -14.36 -8.10 -5.82
CA LYS A 19 -14.79 -8.67 -4.56
C LYS A 19 -13.53 -9.15 -3.86
N ALA A 20 -13.20 -8.61 -2.70
CA ALA A 20 -12.04 -9.02 -1.93
C ALA A 20 -12.20 -10.50 -1.60
N SER A 21 -11.60 -11.35 -2.41
CA SER A 21 -11.37 -12.74 -2.08
C SER A 21 -10.21 -12.72 -1.09
N ILE A 22 -10.54 -12.52 0.17
CA ILE A 22 -9.57 -12.60 1.24
C ILE A 22 -9.30 -14.09 1.43
N TYR A 23 -8.20 -14.56 0.87
CA TYR A 23 -7.59 -15.81 1.31
C TYR A 23 -6.94 -15.54 2.67
N SER A 24 -7.77 -15.35 3.69
CA SER A 24 -7.35 -15.39 5.06
C SER A 24 -7.39 -16.84 5.53
N GLN A 25 -6.36 -17.61 5.20
CA GLN A 25 -6.07 -18.79 5.98
C GLN A 25 -5.32 -18.32 7.22
N ALA A 26 -5.92 -18.53 8.39
CA ALA A 26 -5.21 -18.35 9.65
C ALA A 26 -4.02 -19.32 9.68
N MET A 27 -2.82 -18.79 9.43
CA MET A 27 -1.59 -19.56 9.58
C MET A 27 -1.33 -19.79 11.08
N PRO A 28 -0.84 -20.99 11.48
CA PRO A 28 -0.44 -21.22 12.86
C PRO A 28 0.61 -20.19 13.27
N GLN A 29 0.36 -19.51 14.39
CA GLN A 29 1.29 -18.52 14.95
C GLN A 29 2.49 -19.27 15.55
N THR A 30 3.58 -19.39 14.81
CA THR A 30 4.85 -19.86 15.34
C THR A 30 5.65 -18.70 15.93
N GLU A 31 6.42 -18.95 16.97
CA GLU A 31 7.33 -17.92 17.52
C GLU A 31 8.30 -17.45 16.44
N GLY A 32 8.39 -16.11 16.24
CA GLY A 32 9.19 -15.52 15.17
C GLY A 32 8.52 -15.52 13.79
N ALA A 33 7.25 -15.94 13.65
CA ALA A 33 6.53 -15.91 12.39
C ALA A 33 6.37 -14.48 11.84
N LEU A 34 6.61 -14.35 10.54
CA LEU A 34 6.29 -13.15 9.77
C LEU A 34 4.93 -13.35 9.11
N GLU A 35 3.96 -12.51 9.47
CA GLU A 35 2.67 -12.46 8.80
C GLU A 35 2.77 -11.63 7.53
N LEU A 36 2.33 -12.20 6.40
CA LEU A 36 2.26 -11.53 5.12
C LEU A 36 0.80 -11.38 4.70
N THR A 37 0.32 -10.15 4.56
CA THR A 37 -1.01 -9.84 4.04
C THR A 37 -0.90 -9.19 2.68
N TYR A 38 -1.56 -9.74 1.66
CA TYR A 38 -1.62 -9.16 0.32
C TYR A 38 -2.79 -8.17 0.21
N LEU A 39 -2.49 -6.92 -0.11
CA LEU A 39 -3.46 -5.84 -0.26
C LEU A 39 -4.03 -5.70 -1.67
N GLY A 40 -3.45 -6.40 -2.62
CA GLY A 40 -3.73 -6.29 -4.06
C GLY A 40 -2.81 -5.30 -4.78
N THR A 41 -2.79 -5.38 -6.13
CA THR A 41 -1.85 -4.65 -6.99
C THR A 41 -0.40 -5.03 -6.64
N ALA A 42 0.41 -4.14 -6.09
CA ALA A 42 1.75 -4.41 -5.58
C ALA A 42 1.82 -4.33 -4.04
N GLY A 43 0.66 -4.15 -3.36
CA GLY A 43 0.60 -3.85 -1.94
C GLY A 43 0.68 -5.06 -1.03
N PHE A 44 1.51 -4.96 0.02
CA PHE A 44 1.65 -5.98 1.05
C PHE A 44 1.77 -5.35 2.44
N ILE A 45 1.35 -6.09 3.47
CA ILE A 45 1.71 -5.83 4.87
C ILE A 45 2.60 -6.98 5.34
N LEU A 46 3.75 -6.64 5.88
CA LEU A 46 4.67 -7.54 6.59
C LEU A 46 4.58 -7.19 8.08
N LYS A 47 4.20 -8.15 8.90
CA LYS A 47 4.02 -7.94 10.33
C LYS A 47 4.66 -9.03 11.15
N ASN A 48 5.34 -8.66 12.21
CA ASN A 48 5.79 -9.54 13.26
C ASN A 48 5.41 -8.96 14.64
N LYS A 49 5.88 -9.57 15.75
CA LYS A 49 5.60 -9.09 17.11
C LYS A 49 6.13 -7.68 17.40
N GLN A 50 7.13 -7.20 16.64
CA GLN A 50 7.86 -5.97 16.92
C GLN A 50 7.53 -4.86 15.93
N ARG A 51 7.17 -5.22 14.67
CA ARG A 51 7.11 -4.24 13.58
C ARG A 51 6.06 -4.59 12.53
N THR A 52 5.43 -3.54 12.01
CA THR A 52 4.51 -3.60 10.86
C THR A 52 5.09 -2.73 9.73
N VAL A 53 5.40 -3.35 8.61
CA VAL A 53 5.90 -2.69 7.41
C VAL A 53 4.88 -2.83 6.30
N VAL A 54 4.53 -1.73 5.65
CA VAL A 54 3.59 -1.70 4.53
C VAL A 54 4.34 -1.39 3.25
N LEU A 55 4.12 -2.19 2.21
CA LEU A 55 4.71 -1.99 0.89
C LEU A 55 3.62 -1.51 -0.08
N ASP A 56 3.91 -0.49 -0.85
CA ASP A 56 3.10 0.02 -1.97
C ASP A 56 1.58 0.01 -1.69
N PRO A 57 1.09 0.67 -0.62
CA PRO A 57 -0.32 0.64 -0.26
C PRO A 57 -1.16 1.33 -1.32
N TYR A 58 -2.08 0.59 -1.95
CA TYR A 58 -3.02 1.12 -2.92
C TYR A 58 -4.42 0.55 -2.67
N LEU A 59 -5.04 0.95 -1.57
CA LEU A 59 -6.40 0.54 -1.17
C LEU A 59 -7.49 1.39 -1.81
N SER A 60 -7.20 2.65 -2.10
CA SER A 60 -8.15 3.62 -2.67
C SER A 60 -8.64 3.22 -4.04
N ARG A 61 -7.81 2.58 -4.87
CA ARG A 61 -8.14 1.96 -6.16
C ARG A 61 -9.03 2.84 -7.03
N VAL A 62 -8.47 3.96 -7.47
CA VAL A 62 -9.17 4.91 -8.34
C VAL A 62 -9.61 4.24 -9.65
N GLY A 63 -10.83 4.53 -10.07
CA GLY A 63 -11.38 4.05 -11.33
C GLY A 63 -10.79 4.82 -12.52
N VAL A 64 -10.89 4.25 -13.73
CA VAL A 64 -10.36 4.88 -14.96
C VAL A 64 -10.94 6.29 -15.18
N THR A 65 -12.21 6.49 -14.84
CA THR A 65 -12.87 7.81 -14.96
C THR A 65 -12.37 8.84 -13.95
N GLU A 66 -11.82 8.39 -12.83
CA GLU A 66 -11.27 9.26 -11.79
C GLU A 66 -9.86 9.77 -12.13
N LEU A 67 -9.15 9.11 -13.07
CA LEU A 67 -7.80 9.54 -13.52
C LEU A 67 -7.78 10.92 -14.19
N PHE A 68 -8.94 11.43 -14.63
CA PHE A 68 -9.09 12.77 -15.21
C PHE A 68 -9.39 13.86 -14.17
N ARG A 69 -9.33 13.53 -12.88
CA ARG A 69 -9.58 14.43 -11.74
C ARG A 69 -8.46 14.31 -10.71
N PRO A 70 -8.32 15.28 -9.79
CA PRO A 70 -7.43 15.11 -8.65
C PRO A 70 -7.74 13.81 -7.90
N LEU A 71 -6.71 12.98 -7.72
CA LEU A 71 -6.84 11.70 -7.03
C LEU A 71 -6.89 11.91 -5.52
N HIS A 72 -7.74 11.16 -4.83
CA HIS A 72 -7.92 11.26 -3.39
C HIS A 72 -7.80 9.90 -2.71
N THR A 73 -7.14 9.89 -1.57
CA THR A 73 -7.03 8.73 -0.69
C THR A 73 -8.36 8.43 0.00
N ASN A 74 -8.72 7.16 0.07
CA ASN A 74 -9.83 6.71 0.90
C ASN A 74 -9.33 6.39 2.31
N THR A 75 -9.24 7.41 3.16
CA THR A 75 -8.71 7.29 4.53
C THR A 75 -9.52 6.33 5.42
N ALA A 76 -10.81 6.13 5.14
CA ALA A 76 -11.63 5.16 5.86
C ALA A 76 -11.18 3.72 5.60
N LEU A 77 -10.77 3.40 4.35
CA LEU A 77 -10.19 2.10 4.03
C LEU A 77 -8.83 1.92 4.72
N LEU A 78 -7.99 2.95 4.73
CA LEU A 78 -6.70 2.90 5.43
C LEU A 78 -6.89 2.60 6.91
N LYS A 79 -7.75 3.34 7.61
CA LYS A 79 -8.06 3.11 9.03
C LYS A 79 -8.58 1.69 9.30
N LYS A 80 -9.41 1.17 8.40
CA LYS A 80 -10.00 -0.16 8.54
C LYS A 80 -9.01 -1.28 8.36
N TYR A 81 -8.14 -1.21 7.35
CA TYR A 81 -7.28 -2.32 6.95
C TYR A 81 -5.83 -2.17 7.38
N ILE A 82 -5.37 -0.95 7.62
CA ILE A 82 -4.01 -0.64 8.08
C ILE A 82 -4.08 0.34 9.27
N PRO A 83 -4.58 -0.12 10.43
CA PRO A 83 -4.72 0.75 11.60
C PRO A 83 -3.38 1.16 12.21
N HIS A 84 -2.30 0.42 11.93
CA HIS A 84 -0.95 0.67 12.41
C HIS A 84 0.08 0.31 11.35
N ALA A 85 1.12 1.15 11.25
CA ALA A 85 2.33 0.89 10.49
C ALA A 85 3.50 1.61 11.16
N ASP A 86 4.68 1.01 11.12
CA ASP A 86 5.94 1.62 11.57
C ASP A 86 6.70 2.22 10.39
N ASP A 87 6.67 1.53 9.26
CA ASP A 87 7.31 1.96 8.03
C ASP A 87 6.41 1.69 6.81
N VAL A 88 6.45 2.60 5.84
CA VAL A 88 5.79 2.47 4.54
C VAL A 88 6.85 2.53 3.46
N LEU A 89 7.09 1.43 2.77
CA LEU A 89 8.06 1.31 1.69
C LEU A 89 7.37 1.52 0.35
N ILE A 90 7.93 2.39 -0.48
CA ILE A 90 7.39 2.70 -1.82
C ILE A 90 8.42 2.37 -2.88
N GLY A 91 8.06 1.46 -3.78
CA GLY A 91 8.92 1.01 -4.87
C GLY A 91 9.20 2.12 -5.89
N HIS A 92 8.20 2.93 -6.24
CA HIS A 92 8.35 4.10 -7.12
C HIS A 92 7.17 5.08 -7.02
N ALA A 93 7.35 6.31 -7.51
CA ALA A 93 6.42 7.42 -7.32
C ALA A 93 5.19 7.43 -8.26
N HIS A 94 4.77 6.31 -8.85
CA HIS A 94 3.52 6.24 -9.60
C HIS A 94 2.31 6.20 -8.66
N TYR A 95 1.18 6.74 -9.11
CA TYR A 95 -0.02 6.93 -8.28
C TYR A 95 -0.55 5.62 -7.67
N ASP A 96 -0.44 4.50 -8.36
CA ASP A 96 -0.88 3.18 -7.92
C ASP A 96 0.07 2.52 -6.87
N HIS A 97 1.14 3.21 -6.50
CA HIS A 97 2.04 2.86 -5.41
C HIS A 97 2.02 3.90 -4.29
N ILE A 98 2.05 5.20 -4.63
CA ILE A 98 2.26 6.28 -3.66
C ILE A 98 0.97 6.92 -3.14
N LEU A 99 -0.16 6.83 -3.86
CA LEU A 99 -1.38 7.61 -3.57
C LEU A 99 -1.81 7.56 -2.10
N ASP A 100 -1.84 6.38 -1.51
CA ASP A 100 -2.32 6.17 -0.15
C ASP A 100 -1.24 6.36 0.91
N ALA A 101 0.03 6.36 0.52
CA ALA A 101 1.16 6.32 1.46
C ALA A 101 1.29 7.58 2.32
N PRO A 102 1.16 8.82 1.81
CA PRO A 102 1.27 10.03 2.63
C PRO A 102 0.20 10.09 3.73
N ASP A 103 -1.04 9.75 3.39
CA ASP A 103 -2.14 9.79 4.36
C ASP A 103 -2.04 8.64 5.38
N LEU A 104 -1.54 7.48 4.96
CA LEU A 104 -1.21 6.38 5.86
C LEU A 104 -0.12 6.80 6.85
N CYS A 105 0.97 7.42 6.39
CA CYS A 105 2.04 7.92 7.26
C CYS A 105 1.55 8.97 8.25
N LYS A 106 0.72 9.93 7.81
CA LYS A 106 0.10 10.93 8.71
C LYS A 106 -0.79 10.27 9.76
N GLN A 107 -1.56 9.26 9.36
CA GLN A 107 -2.49 8.55 10.25
C GLN A 107 -1.78 7.73 11.32
N THR A 108 -0.68 7.05 10.96
CA THR A 108 -0.01 6.07 11.82
C THR A 108 1.25 6.59 12.49
N GLY A 109 1.80 7.72 12.03
CA GLY A 109 3.12 8.20 12.42
C GLY A 109 4.27 7.44 11.75
N ALA A 110 3.98 6.56 10.80
CA ALA A 110 4.97 5.75 10.09
C ALA A 110 5.95 6.63 9.30
N ARG A 111 7.16 6.11 9.09
CA ARG A 111 8.14 6.68 8.16
C ARG A 111 7.87 6.18 6.75
N LEU A 112 7.95 7.07 5.76
CA LEU A 112 7.97 6.70 4.36
C LEU A 112 9.41 6.46 3.92
N ILE A 113 9.66 5.30 3.33
CA ILE A 113 10.97 4.88 2.81
C ILE A 113 10.86 4.70 1.31
N GLY A 114 11.70 5.38 0.56
CA GLY A 114 11.68 5.30 -0.90
C GLY A 114 12.83 6.06 -1.53
N SER A 115 12.85 6.11 -2.87
CA SER A 115 13.81 6.92 -3.61
C SER A 115 13.61 8.42 -3.29
N LYS A 116 14.61 9.24 -3.58
CA LYS A 116 14.52 10.69 -3.45
C LYS A 116 13.28 11.26 -4.16
N ALA A 117 13.00 10.80 -5.38
CA ALA A 117 11.83 11.23 -6.14
C ALA A 117 10.51 10.87 -5.40
N THR A 118 10.45 9.68 -4.79
CA THR A 118 9.30 9.23 -4.00
C THR A 118 9.12 10.10 -2.75
N CYS A 119 10.19 10.36 -2.01
CA CYS A 119 10.17 11.21 -0.83
C CYS A 119 9.69 12.64 -1.16
N MET A 120 10.19 13.22 -2.25
CA MET A 120 9.73 14.54 -2.72
C MET A 120 8.25 14.54 -3.10
N ALA A 121 7.78 13.50 -3.82
CA ALA A 121 6.39 13.39 -4.24
C ALA A 121 5.41 13.17 -3.08
N ALA A 122 5.86 12.58 -1.97
CA ALA A 122 5.02 12.30 -0.81
C ALA A 122 4.57 13.56 -0.05
N GLY A 123 5.32 14.66 -0.12
CA GLY A 123 4.97 15.92 0.56
C GLY A 123 4.83 15.80 2.08
N LEU A 124 5.56 14.87 2.69
CA LEU A 124 5.63 14.68 4.14
C LEU A 124 6.78 15.49 4.76
N PRO A 125 6.75 15.78 6.08
CA PRO A 125 7.87 16.39 6.77
C PRO A 125 9.09 15.47 6.76
N GLU A 126 10.30 16.04 6.70
CA GLU A 126 11.56 15.28 6.66
C GLU A 126 11.70 14.25 7.77
N SER A 127 11.14 14.53 8.95
CA SER A 127 11.12 13.59 10.09
C SER A 127 10.41 12.26 9.80
N GLN A 128 9.53 12.24 8.80
CA GLN A 128 8.82 11.04 8.34
C GLN A 128 9.36 10.47 7.02
N LEU A 129 10.42 11.03 6.46
CA LEU A 129 11.02 10.58 5.20
C LEU A 129 12.36 9.89 5.43
N LYS A 130 12.60 8.82 4.69
CA LYS A 130 13.88 8.12 4.65
C LYS A 130 14.21 7.73 3.20
N GLU A 131 15.25 8.32 2.67
CA GLU A 131 15.72 7.96 1.33
C GLU A 131 16.45 6.62 1.35
N THR A 132 16.20 5.76 0.33
CA THR A 132 16.84 4.44 0.21
C THR A 132 18.35 4.53 0.03
N GLU A 133 18.84 5.57 -0.62
CA GLU A 133 20.27 5.82 -0.81
C GLU A 133 21.02 6.02 0.51
N ASP A 134 20.34 6.57 1.53
CA ASP A 134 20.92 6.70 2.87
C ASP A 134 21.06 5.35 3.57
N ILE A 135 20.22 4.37 3.24
CA ILE A 135 20.27 3.02 3.83
C ILE A 135 21.45 2.25 3.26
N LEU A 136 21.70 2.36 1.96
CA LEU A 136 22.80 1.66 1.27
C LEU A 136 24.20 2.12 1.70
N ARG A 137 24.31 3.28 2.33
CA ARG A 137 25.60 3.76 2.89
C ARG A 137 26.01 3.07 4.18
N PHE A 138 25.13 2.29 4.80
CA PHE A 138 25.38 1.55 6.05
C PHE A 138 25.58 0.04 5.85
N LEU A 139 25.51 -0.45 4.60
CA LEU A 139 25.83 -1.82 4.21
C LEU A 139 27.21 -1.92 3.59
#